data_8d1ab8456603f2297c510825dd26b2ea
#
_entry.id   8d1ab8456603f2297c510825dd26b2ea
#
_cell.length_a   1.000
_cell.length_b   1.000
_cell.length_c   1.000
_cell.angle_alpha   90.00
_cell.angle_beta   90.00
_cell.angle_gamma   90.00
#
_symmetry.space_group_name_H-M   'P 1'
#
loop_
_entity.id
_entity.type
_entity.pdbx_description
1 polymer ?
#
loop_
_entity_poly.entity_id
_entity_poly.type
_entity_poly.pdbx_seq_one_letter_code
_entity_poly.pdbx_strand_id
1 'polypeptide(L)'
;MASAKANKKAAAVAIDLPECPVCMETMSAPIYQCQSGHSLCNSCTQNLLPPMCPICRQNLTQMRNWQLEEIVSKAKVSCPNKSSGCVYTMVSMDLEEHLKECIFREMECPLGVVFGKCSWTGRLKEIMDHFKERHGSFCNVTTDEEVEITNVDIKNDDRHFFLVAQSKLLFILTMKIDTLQKMAYWTIQHIGSKKVHKTIFTKYILRASRTQEGKLCS
;
A
#
# COMPACT_ATOMS: atom_id res chain seq x y z
N MET A 1 -24.51 -39.87 27.67
CA MET A 1 -23.11 -39.52 27.96
C MET A 1 -22.44 -39.14 26.63
N ALA A 2 -22.36 -37.85 26.34
CA ALA A 2 -21.77 -37.34 25.12
C ALA A 2 -20.34 -36.86 25.42
N SER A 3 -19.38 -37.56 24.80
CA SER A 3 -17.95 -37.29 24.94
C SER A 3 -17.57 -36.05 24.13
N ALA A 4 -17.20 -35.00 24.82
CA ALA A 4 -16.66 -33.78 24.20
C ALA A 4 -15.25 -34.07 23.67
N LYS A 5 -15.08 -34.08 22.35
CA LYS A 5 -13.76 -34.10 21.69
C LYS A 5 -13.14 -32.72 21.86
N ALA A 6 -12.14 -32.63 22.72
CA ALA A 6 -11.29 -31.48 22.86
C ALA A 6 -10.46 -31.27 21.58
N ASN A 7 -10.74 -30.18 20.89
CA ASN A 7 -9.99 -29.76 19.69
C ASN A 7 -8.64 -29.17 20.16
N LYS A 8 -7.57 -29.99 20.17
CA LYS A 8 -6.21 -29.51 20.41
C LYS A 8 -5.83 -28.61 19.24
N LYS A 9 -5.87 -27.29 19.44
CA LYS A 9 -5.16 -26.35 18.56
C LYS A 9 -3.69 -26.72 18.56
N ALA A 10 -3.22 -27.27 17.44
CA ALA A 10 -1.80 -27.49 17.23
C ALA A 10 -1.10 -26.12 17.30
N ALA A 11 -0.19 -25.99 18.27
CA ALA A 11 0.71 -24.84 18.32
C ALA A 11 1.47 -24.80 17.01
N ALA A 12 1.40 -23.68 16.28
CA ALA A 12 2.16 -23.48 15.07
C ALA A 12 3.64 -23.48 15.46
N VAL A 13 4.35 -24.53 15.09
CA VAL A 13 5.81 -24.59 15.20
C VAL A 13 6.33 -23.48 14.29
N ALA A 14 7.05 -22.54 14.87
CA ALA A 14 7.79 -21.55 14.09
C ALA A 14 8.84 -22.34 13.30
N ILE A 15 8.62 -22.50 12.00
CA ILE A 15 9.61 -23.11 11.11
C ILE A 15 10.59 -21.98 10.81
N ASP A 16 11.84 -22.14 11.24
CA ASP A 16 12.92 -21.25 10.82
C ASP A 16 13.05 -21.39 9.31
N LEU A 17 12.75 -20.32 8.62
CA LEU A 17 12.83 -20.29 7.17
C LEU A 17 14.28 -20.32 6.73
N PRO A 18 14.62 -21.08 5.67
CA PRO A 18 15.98 -21.17 5.18
C PRO A 18 16.44 -19.80 4.65
N GLU A 19 17.62 -19.38 5.10
CA GLU A 19 18.28 -18.17 4.65
C GLU A 19 19.25 -18.47 3.51
N CYS A 20 19.35 -17.54 2.57
CA CYS A 20 20.34 -17.62 1.50
C CYS A 20 21.74 -17.42 2.06
N PRO A 21 22.70 -18.32 1.82
CA PRO A 21 24.06 -18.19 2.38
C PRO A 21 24.89 -17.05 1.77
N VAL A 22 24.34 -16.32 0.80
CA VAL A 22 24.99 -15.18 0.15
C VAL A 22 24.51 -13.85 0.72
N CYS A 23 23.19 -13.63 0.73
CA CYS A 23 22.61 -12.37 1.21
C CYS A 23 22.07 -12.44 2.64
N MET A 24 22.04 -13.63 3.25
CA MET A 24 21.52 -13.90 4.60
C MET A 24 20.02 -13.56 4.76
N GLU A 25 19.32 -13.36 3.65
CA GLU A 25 17.90 -13.12 3.65
C GLU A 25 17.13 -14.43 3.52
N THR A 26 15.90 -14.44 4.04
CA THR A 26 15.00 -15.59 3.88
C THR A 26 14.76 -15.87 2.40
N MET A 27 14.97 -17.12 1.98
CA MET A 27 14.76 -17.52 0.60
C MET A 27 13.29 -17.47 0.21
N SER A 28 13.03 -17.04 -1.02
CA SER A 28 11.72 -17.10 -1.67
C SER A 28 11.86 -17.70 -3.07
N ALA A 29 10.78 -18.30 -3.58
CA ALA A 29 10.78 -18.88 -4.93
C ALA A 29 11.04 -17.79 -6.02
N PRO A 30 11.81 -18.11 -7.06
CA PRO A 30 12.48 -19.38 -7.34
C PRO A 30 13.78 -19.56 -6.55
N ILE A 31 14.06 -20.81 -6.12
CA ILE A 31 15.27 -21.21 -5.38
C ILE A 31 16.06 -22.17 -6.24
N TYR A 32 17.32 -21.85 -6.49
CA TYR A 32 18.21 -22.66 -7.34
C TYR A 32 19.22 -23.45 -6.52
N GLN A 33 19.78 -24.52 -7.12
CA GLN A 33 20.73 -25.38 -6.49
C GLN A 33 22.05 -25.42 -7.26
N CYS A 34 23.16 -25.62 -6.53
CA CYS A 34 24.41 -26.08 -7.14
C CYS A 34 24.39 -27.58 -7.40
N GLN A 35 25.42 -28.10 -8.06
CA GLN A 35 25.56 -29.55 -8.32
C GLN A 35 25.56 -30.41 -7.05
N SER A 36 26.02 -29.86 -5.91
CA SER A 36 26.01 -30.55 -4.61
C SER A 36 24.73 -30.36 -3.80
N GLY A 37 23.73 -29.66 -4.34
CA GLY A 37 22.43 -29.47 -3.69
C GLY A 37 22.32 -28.25 -2.76
N HIS A 38 23.33 -27.40 -2.62
CA HIS A 38 23.22 -26.17 -1.85
C HIS A 38 22.27 -25.20 -2.56
N SER A 39 21.36 -24.62 -1.79
CA SER A 39 20.30 -23.73 -2.31
C SER A 39 20.66 -22.27 -2.16
N LEU A 40 20.33 -21.47 -3.17
CA LEU A 40 20.54 -20.03 -3.22
C LEU A 40 19.27 -19.34 -3.77
N CYS A 41 19.04 -18.10 -3.34
CA CYS A 41 17.94 -17.31 -3.89
C CYS A 41 18.24 -16.90 -5.34
N ASN A 42 17.20 -16.59 -6.08
CA ASN A 42 17.28 -16.22 -7.51
C ASN A 42 18.23 -15.05 -7.75
N SER A 43 18.12 -13.96 -7.00
CA SER A 43 18.95 -12.77 -7.18
C SER A 43 20.45 -13.07 -6.98
N CYS A 44 20.80 -13.84 -5.96
CA CYS A 44 22.18 -14.23 -5.72
C CYS A 44 22.71 -15.17 -6.81
N THR A 45 21.89 -16.12 -7.27
CA THR A 45 22.29 -17.05 -8.36
C THR A 45 22.62 -16.29 -9.65
N GLN A 46 21.87 -15.22 -9.95
CA GLN A 46 22.10 -14.41 -11.17
C GLN A 46 23.30 -13.46 -11.06
N ASN A 47 23.65 -13.04 -9.86
CA ASN A 47 24.68 -12.01 -9.63
C ASN A 47 26.07 -12.58 -9.29
N LEU A 48 26.19 -13.90 -9.05
CA LEU A 48 27.49 -14.51 -8.75
C LEU A 48 28.33 -14.66 -10.03
N LEU A 49 29.51 -14.06 -9.98
CA LEU A 49 30.52 -14.15 -11.03
C LEU A 49 31.88 -14.55 -10.43
N PRO A 50 32.46 -15.71 -10.78
CA PRO A 50 31.92 -16.76 -11.65
C PRO A 50 30.68 -17.45 -11.04
N PRO A 51 29.85 -18.15 -11.82
CA PRO A 51 28.63 -18.80 -11.37
C PRO A 51 28.92 -20.08 -10.54
N MET A 52 29.56 -19.90 -9.40
CA MET A 52 30.00 -20.96 -8.50
C MET A 52 29.33 -20.83 -7.14
N CYS A 53 29.03 -21.96 -6.53
CA CYS A 53 28.47 -22.02 -5.18
C CYS A 53 29.48 -21.52 -4.15
N PRO A 54 29.16 -20.53 -3.30
CA PRO A 54 30.08 -20.02 -2.31
C PRO A 54 30.41 -21.02 -1.19
N ILE A 55 29.57 -22.06 -1.02
CA ILE A 55 29.76 -23.06 0.01
C ILE A 55 30.73 -24.15 -0.44
N CYS A 56 30.54 -24.70 -1.66
CA CYS A 56 31.30 -25.89 -2.12
C CYS A 56 32.11 -25.65 -3.40
N ARG A 57 32.05 -24.48 -4.00
CA ARG A 57 32.72 -24.07 -5.24
C ARG A 57 32.36 -24.92 -6.47
N GLN A 58 31.28 -25.71 -6.40
CA GLN A 58 30.73 -26.38 -7.57
C GLN A 58 29.90 -25.41 -8.40
N ASN A 59 29.72 -25.75 -9.68
CA ASN A 59 28.92 -24.91 -10.58
C ASN A 59 27.48 -24.76 -10.10
N LEU A 60 26.94 -23.57 -10.22
CA LEU A 60 25.51 -23.32 -10.08
C LEU A 60 24.78 -23.96 -11.26
N THR A 61 23.59 -24.46 -10.99
CA THR A 61 22.73 -25.09 -12.01
C THR A 61 21.45 -24.29 -12.19
N GLN A 62 20.72 -24.59 -13.27
CA GLN A 62 19.38 -24.04 -13.48
C GLN A 62 18.30 -24.93 -12.81
N MET A 63 18.71 -25.91 -11.99
CA MET A 63 17.78 -26.79 -11.29
C MET A 63 17.18 -26.06 -10.10
N ARG A 64 15.86 -26.05 -10.05
CA ARG A 64 15.09 -25.47 -8.94
C ARG A 64 14.92 -26.48 -7.80
N ASN A 65 14.98 -26.00 -6.57
CA ASN A 65 14.64 -26.78 -5.39
C ASN A 65 13.13 -26.68 -5.09
N TRP A 66 12.32 -27.41 -5.86
CA TRP A 66 10.86 -27.41 -5.72
C TRP A 66 10.37 -27.78 -4.32
N GLN A 67 11.05 -28.69 -3.64
CA GLN A 67 10.67 -29.08 -2.28
C GLN A 67 10.87 -27.94 -1.30
N LEU A 68 11.99 -27.23 -1.39
CA LEU A 68 12.26 -26.10 -0.53
C LEU A 68 11.32 -24.92 -0.85
N GLU A 69 11.05 -24.68 -2.13
CA GLU A 69 10.08 -23.69 -2.56
C GLU A 69 8.67 -23.98 -2.01
N GLU A 70 8.24 -25.21 -2.00
CA GLU A 70 6.96 -25.62 -1.43
C GLU A 70 6.90 -25.37 0.09
N ILE A 71 7.96 -25.73 0.81
CA ILE A 71 8.07 -25.46 2.26
C ILE A 71 8.00 -23.95 2.54
N VAL A 72 8.82 -23.17 1.84
CA VAL A 72 8.88 -21.72 2.01
C VAL A 72 7.56 -21.06 1.64
N SER A 73 6.91 -21.48 0.55
CA SER A 73 5.64 -20.89 0.12
C SER A 73 4.51 -21.06 1.12
N LYS A 74 4.51 -22.19 1.85
CA LYS A 74 3.50 -22.51 2.88
C LYS A 74 3.82 -21.94 4.26
N ALA A 75 5.03 -21.44 4.44
CA ALA A 75 5.44 -20.89 5.72
C ALA A 75 4.70 -19.59 6.06
N LYS A 76 4.40 -19.41 7.35
CA LYS A 76 3.77 -18.19 7.85
C LYS A 76 4.83 -17.16 8.16
N VAL A 77 4.68 -15.99 7.55
CA VAL A 77 5.56 -14.83 7.75
C VAL A 77 4.77 -13.65 8.31
N SER A 78 5.41 -12.89 9.18
CA SER A 78 4.86 -11.61 9.64
C SER A 78 5.16 -10.51 8.62
N CYS A 79 4.26 -9.54 8.52
CA CYS A 79 4.51 -8.38 7.66
C CYS A 79 5.79 -7.64 8.09
N PRO A 80 6.70 -7.25 7.17
CA PRO A 80 7.88 -6.43 7.46
C PRO A 80 7.56 -5.11 8.18
N ASN A 81 6.35 -4.56 7.93
CA ASN A 81 5.87 -3.36 8.60
C ASN A 81 5.33 -3.62 10.02
N LYS A 82 5.67 -4.77 10.64
CA LYS A 82 5.25 -5.13 12.01
C LYS A 82 5.71 -4.09 13.03
N SER A 83 6.93 -3.62 12.92
CA SER A 83 7.47 -2.54 13.78
C SER A 83 6.70 -1.22 13.64
N SER A 84 6.04 -1.00 12.51
CA SER A 84 5.20 0.17 12.23
C SER A 84 3.75 -0.01 12.68
N GLY A 85 3.38 -1.22 13.17
CA GLY A 85 2.04 -1.53 13.69
C GLY A 85 1.23 -2.54 12.88
N CYS A 86 1.77 -3.12 11.81
CA CYS A 86 1.07 -4.15 11.07
C CYS A 86 1.08 -5.47 11.84
N VAL A 87 -0.09 -5.98 12.19
CA VAL A 87 -0.26 -7.22 12.97
C VAL A 87 -0.49 -8.46 12.10
N TYR A 88 -0.51 -8.29 10.79
CA TYR A 88 -0.82 -9.39 9.87
C TYR A 88 0.32 -10.39 9.79
N THR A 89 -0.07 -11.67 9.89
CA THR A 89 0.76 -12.84 9.60
C THR A 89 0.04 -13.65 8.54
N MET A 90 0.73 -14.02 7.49
CA MET A 90 0.17 -14.67 6.31
C MET A 90 1.10 -15.72 5.75
N VAL A 91 0.64 -16.50 4.79
CA VAL A 91 1.48 -17.41 4.03
C VAL A 91 2.45 -16.58 3.16
N SER A 92 3.69 -17.02 3.02
CA SER A 92 4.75 -16.28 2.33
C SER A 92 4.38 -15.86 0.91
N MET A 93 3.64 -16.71 0.19
CA MET A 93 3.16 -16.40 -1.16
C MET A 93 2.18 -15.21 -1.23
N ASP A 94 1.46 -14.93 -0.14
CA ASP A 94 0.49 -13.84 -0.06
C ASP A 94 1.13 -12.51 0.38
N LEU A 95 2.41 -12.53 0.79
CA LEU A 95 3.09 -11.38 1.36
C LEU A 95 3.19 -10.23 0.36
N GLU A 96 3.54 -10.51 -0.88
CA GLU A 96 3.68 -9.47 -1.91
C GLU A 96 2.36 -8.76 -2.19
N GLU A 97 1.26 -9.51 -2.25
CA GLU A 97 -0.06 -8.90 -2.42
C GLU A 97 -0.47 -8.07 -1.21
N HIS A 98 -0.20 -8.60 0.01
CA HIS A 98 -0.44 -7.84 1.23
C HIS A 98 0.37 -6.54 1.26
N LEU A 99 1.65 -6.57 0.87
CA LEU A 99 2.50 -5.37 0.90
C LEU A 99 1.99 -4.25 -0.01
N LYS A 100 1.40 -4.58 -1.14
CA LYS A 100 0.73 -3.60 -2.03
C LYS A 100 -0.46 -2.91 -1.35
N GLU A 101 -1.09 -3.59 -0.39
CA GLU A 101 -2.31 -3.15 0.29
C GLU A 101 -2.07 -2.77 1.77
N CYS A 102 -0.87 -2.97 2.30
CA CYS A 102 -0.57 -2.71 3.69
C CYS A 102 -0.70 -1.22 4.01
N ILE A 103 -1.55 -0.87 4.97
CA ILE A 103 -1.76 0.53 5.39
C ILE A 103 -0.53 1.14 6.09
N PHE A 104 0.41 0.29 6.51
CA PHE A 104 1.67 0.70 7.15
C PHE A 104 2.83 0.79 6.16
N ARG A 105 2.60 0.55 4.85
CA ARG A 105 3.63 0.74 3.83
C ARG A 105 3.97 2.22 3.66
N GLU A 106 5.13 2.47 3.15
CA GLU A 106 5.48 3.77 2.63
C GLU A 106 4.71 4.06 1.33
N MET A 107 4.36 5.29 1.13
CA MET A 107 3.65 5.77 -0.04
C MET A 107 4.15 7.14 -0.46
N GLU A 108 4.07 7.42 -1.73
CA GLU A 108 4.34 8.75 -2.26
C GLU A 108 3.16 9.70 -2.03
N CYS A 109 3.43 10.99 -2.01
CA CYS A 109 2.36 12.00 -1.93
C CYS A 109 1.40 11.85 -3.11
N PRO A 110 0.09 11.65 -2.87
CA PRO A 110 -0.88 11.48 -3.95
C PRO A 110 -0.94 12.67 -4.92
N LEU A 111 -0.77 13.89 -4.41
CA LEU A 111 -0.68 15.08 -5.26
C LEU A 111 0.65 15.14 -6.03
N GLY A 112 1.72 14.58 -5.45
CA GLY A 112 3.00 14.41 -6.14
C GLY A 112 2.89 13.45 -7.32
N VAL A 113 2.27 12.30 -7.12
CA VAL A 113 2.06 11.28 -8.17
C VAL A 113 1.23 11.83 -9.32
N VAL A 114 0.15 12.58 -9.03
CA VAL A 114 -0.77 13.09 -10.05
C VAL A 114 -0.24 14.35 -10.75
N PHE A 115 0.39 15.26 -10.01
CA PHE A 115 0.77 16.59 -10.52
C PHE A 115 2.28 16.83 -10.59
N GLY A 116 3.11 15.88 -10.14
CA GLY A 116 4.57 15.98 -10.20
C GLY A 116 5.20 17.04 -9.30
N LYS A 117 4.45 17.61 -8.35
CA LYS A 117 4.89 18.80 -7.58
C LYS A 117 5.35 18.49 -6.15
N CYS A 118 5.39 17.23 -5.76
CA CYS A 118 5.80 16.83 -4.42
C CYS A 118 6.50 15.48 -4.44
N SER A 119 7.72 15.43 -3.91
CA SER A 119 8.53 14.22 -3.80
C SER A 119 8.48 13.58 -2.41
N TRP A 120 7.53 13.98 -1.57
CA TRP A 120 7.40 13.40 -0.25
C TRP A 120 7.04 11.91 -0.32
N THR A 121 7.73 11.13 0.50
CA THR A 121 7.41 9.74 0.80
C THR A 121 7.26 9.58 2.30
N GLY A 122 6.31 8.78 2.74
CA GLY A 122 6.03 8.55 4.15
C GLY A 122 4.85 7.61 4.33
N ARG A 123 4.40 7.47 5.57
CA ARG A 123 3.31 6.55 5.92
C ARG A 123 1.96 7.23 5.92
N LEU A 124 0.90 6.43 5.74
CA LEU A 124 -0.47 6.93 5.72
C LEU A 124 -0.83 7.78 6.96
N LYS A 125 -0.32 7.42 8.14
CA LYS A 125 -0.54 8.17 9.38
C LYS A 125 0.07 9.58 9.39
N GLU A 126 1.09 9.81 8.58
CA GLU A 126 1.84 11.06 8.49
C GLU A 126 1.30 12.00 7.40
N ILE A 127 0.36 11.50 6.59
CA ILE A 127 -0.11 12.22 5.40
C ILE A 127 -0.87 13.51 5.74
N MET A 128 -1.64 13.50 6.84
CA MET A 128 -2.40 14.68 7.29
C MET A 128 -1.47 15.84 7.64
N ASP A 129 -0.39 15.55 8.38
CA ASP A 129 0.60 16.56 8.77
C ASP A 129 1.38 17.05 7.56
N HIS A 130 1.80 16.12 6.69
CA HIS A 130 2.42 16.46 5.41
C HIS A 130 1.55 17.41 4.57
N PHE A 131 0.24 17.15 4.47
CA PHE A 131 -0.66 18.00 3.69
C PHE A 131 -0.83 19.39 4.32
N LYS A 132 -0.96 19.48 5.65
CA LYS A 132 -1.02 20.75 6.36
C LYS A 132 0.24 21.60 6.13
N GLU A 133 1.41 20.96 6.22
CA GLU A 133 2.70 21.66 6.11
C GLU A 133 3.06 22.05 4.68
N ARG A 134 2.86 21.14 3.72
CA ARG A 134 3.36 21.30 2.35
C ARG A 134 2.30 21.76 1.36
N HIS A 135 1.04 21.45 1.62
CA HIS A 135 -0.06 21.72 0.69
C HIS A 135 -1.14 22.63 1.28
N GLY A 136 -1.04 23.04 2.53
CA GLY A 136 -2.05 23.83 3.23
C GLY A 136 -2.37 25.18 2.59
N SER A 137 -1.52 25.69 1.70
CA SER A 137 -1.78 26.92 0.97
C SER A 137 -2.82 26.78 -0.15
N PHE A 138 -3.05 25.56 -0.66
CA PHE A 138 -3.98 25.30 -1.77
C PHE A 138 -4.83 24.03 -1.58
N CYS A 139 -4.61 23.26 -0.52
CA CYS A 139 -5.37 22.08 -0.19
C CYS A 139 -5.92 22.18 1.23
N ASN A 140 -7.22 22.23 1.36
CA ASN A 140 -7.87 22.25 2.67
C ASN A 140 -7.86 20.84 3.27
N VAL A 141 -7.45 20.75 4.54
CA VAL A 141 -7.44 19.48 5.29
C VAL A 141 -8.58 19.52 6.30
N THR A 142 -9.54 18.62 6.16
CA THR A 142 -10.71 18.56 7.05
C THR A 142 -10.99 17.16 7.56
N THR A 143 -11.59 17.10 8.73
CA THR A 143 -12.12 15.88 9.36
C THR A 143 -13.64 15.91 9.41
N ASP A 144 -14.26 16.98 8.91
CA ASP A 144 -15.70 17.18 8.98
C ASP A 144 -16.43 16.30 7.97
N GLU A 145 -17.66 15.96 8.29
CA GLU A 145 -18.53 15.19 7.41
C GLU A 145 -19.01 16.02 6.21
N GLU A 146 -19.04 17.34 6.36
CA GLU A 146 -19.41 18.28 5.31
C GLU A 146 -18.19 19.12 4.93
N VAL A 147 -17.91 19.19 3.63
CA VAL A 147 -16.85 20.04 3.07
C VAL A 147 -17.52 21.27 2.49
N GLU A 148 -17.34 22.42 3.15
CA GLU A 148 -17.84 23.67 2.66
C GLU A 148 -16.82 24.33 1.73
N ILE A 149 -17.24 24.67 0.51
CA ILE A 149 -16.40 25.34 -0.47
C ILE A 149 -16.89 26.76 -0.63
N THR A 150 -16.10 27.69 -0.14
CA THR A 150 -16.39 29.11 -0.22
C THR A 150 -15.51 29.78 -1.28
N ASN A 151 -15.93 30.94 -1.77
CA ASN A 151 -15.18 31.79 -2.71
C ASN A 151 -14.84 31.10 -4.04
N VAL A 152 -15.76 30.29 -4.56
CA VAL A 152 -15.58 29.67 -5.88
C VAL A 152 -15.68 30.76 -6.96
N ASP A 153 -14.58 31.00 -7.67
CA ASP A 153 -14.59 31.89 -8.83
C ASP A 153 -15.06 31.12 -10.08
N ILE A 154 -16.32 31.36 -10.46
CA ILE A 154 -16.91 30.72 -11.65
C ILE A 154 -16.50 31.41 -12.96
N LYS A 155 -15.73 32.49 -12.90
CA LYS A 155 -15.26 33.23 -14.09
C LYS A 155 -13.92 32.78 -14.59
N ASN A 156 -13.15 32.11 -13.73
CA ASN A 156 -11.85 31.59 -14.07
C ASN A 156 -11.81 30.07 -13.89
N ASP A 157 -11.04 29.40 -14.74
CA ASP A 157 -10.76 27.98 -14.57
C ASP A 157 -9.95 27.79 -13.29
N ASP A 158 -10.53 27.17 -12.29
CA ASP A 158 -9.93 27.00 -10.99
C ASP A 158 -9.99 25.54 -10.54
N ARG A 159 -9.08 25.17 -9.63
CA ARG A 159 -9.01 23.84 -9.02
C ARG A 159 -8.90 23.96 -7.52
N HIS A 160 -9.81 23.31 -6.84
CA HIS A 160 -9.81 23.20 -5.39
C HIS A 160 -9.49 21.77 -4.97
N PHE A 161 -8.64 21.65 -3.95
CA PHE A 161 -8.23 20.36 -3.41
C PHE A 161 -8.59 20.27 -1.93
N PHE A 162 -9.11 19.12 -1.52
CA PHE A 162 -9.45 18.85 -0.14
C PHE A 162 -8.92 17.47 0.23
N LEU A 163 -8.23 17.38 1.36
CA LEU A 163 -7.93 16.12 2.01
C LEU A 163 -8.97 15.91 3.10
N VAL A 164 -9.81 14.92 2.92
CA VAL A 164 -10.92 14.61 3.83
C VAL A 164 -10.57 13.33 4.59
N ALA A 165 -10.52 13.44 5.92
CA ALA A 165 -10.36 12.30 6.81
C ALA A 165 -11.67 12.01 7.49
N GLN A 166 -12.31 10.89 7.12
CA GLN A 166 -13.59 10.47 7.71
C GLN A 166 -13.45 9.08 8.33
N SER A 167 -13.69 8.98 9.62
CA SER A 167 -13.50 7.75 10.40
C SER A 167 -12.05 7.25 10.32
N LYS A 168 -11.77 6.21 9.55
CA LYS A 168 -10.41 5.66 9.34
C LYS A 168 -9.99 5.75 7.87
N LEU A 169 -10.72 6.54 7.09
CA LEU A 169 -10.54 6.64 5.65
C LEU A 169 -10.05 8.02 5.28
N LEU A 170 -9.22 8.07 4.24
CA LEU A 170 -8.69 9.30 3.69
C LEU A 170 -9.08 9.41 2.22
N PHE A 171 -9.56 10.58 1.84
CA PHE A 171 -9.95 10.89 0.47
C PHE A 171 -9.33 12.20 0.01
N ILE A 172 -8.92 12.26 -1.25
CA ILE A 172 -8.69 13.52 -1.94
C ILE A 172 -9.94 13.83 -2.76
N LEU A 173 -10.54 14.96 -2.48
CA LEU A 173 -11.59 15.55 -3.28
C LEU A 173 -10.98 16.65 -4.13
N THR A 174 -11.17 16.59 -5.42
CA THR A 174 -10.73 17.62 -6.37
C THR A 174 -11.95 18.18 -7.09
N MET A 175 -12.10 19.50 -7.06
CA MET A 175 -13.07 20.20 -7.89
C MET A 175 -12.33 20.97 -8.97
N LYS A 176 -12.77 20.81 -10.22
CA LYS A 176 -12.30 21.61 -11.37
C LYS A 176 -13.49 22.39 -11.94
N ILE A 177 -13.31 23.69 -12.10
CA ILE A 177 -14.26 24.55 -12.78
C ILE A 177 -13.85 24.65 -14.24
N ASP A 178 -14.79 24.47 -15.14
CA ASP A 178 -14.64 24.70 -16.58
C ASP A 178 -15.57 25.85 -16.95
N THR A 179 -14.99 27.01 -17.18
CA THR A 179 -15.72 28.24 -17.47
C THR A 179 -16.35 28.26 -18.86
N LEU A 180 -15.75 27.54 -19.82
CA LEU A 180 -16.25 27.42 -21.19
C LEU A 180 -17.53 26.60 -21.22
N GLN A 181 -17.50 25.45 -20.52
CA GLN A 181 -18.67 24.56 -20.45
C GLN A 181 -19.66 24.95 -19.34
N LYS A 182 -19.29 25.90 -18.48
CA LYS A 182 -20.05 26.31 -17.28
C LYS A 182 -20.37 25.13 -16.36
N MET A 183 -19.41 24.22 -16.19
CA MET A 183 -19.55 22.99 -15.41
C MET A 183 -18.47 22.90 -14.32
N ALA A 184 -18.81 22.24 -13.23
CA ALA A 184 -17.87 21.85 -12.20
C ALA A 184 -17.72 20.31 -12.22
N TYR A 185 -16.48 19.86 -12.32
CA TYR A 185 -16.14 18.43 -12.31
C TYR A 185 -15.55 18.05 -10.95
N TRP A 186 -16.05 16.97 -10.41
CA TRP A 186 -15.62 16.44 -9.13
C TRP A 186 -14.90 15.10 -9.31
N THR A 187 -13.79 14.94 -8.62
CA THR A 187 -13.08 13.68 -8.54
C THR A 187 -12.84 13.34 -7.09
N ILE A 188 -13.19 12.13 -6.69
CA ILE A 188 -12.97 11.61 -5.35
C ILE A 188 -12.02 10.44 -5.46
N GLN A 189 -10.87 10.52 -4.78
CA GLN A 189 -9.85 9.50 -4.77
C GLN A 189 -9.61 9.04 -3.34
N HIS A 190 -9.81 7.74 -3.09
CA HIS A 190 -9.47 7.13 -1.81
C HIS A 190 -7.95 6.92 -1.70
N ILE A 191 -7.38 7.31 -0.55
CA ILE A 191 -5.98 7.09 -0.21
C ILE A 191 -5.92 5.91 0.75
N GLY A 192 -5.32 4.80 0.33
CA GLY A 192 -5.19 3.62 1.17
C GLY A 192 -5.22 2.31 0.41
N SER A 193 -5.76 1.26 1.03
CA SER A 193 -5.86 -0.06 0.45
C SER A 193 -6.99 -0.15 -0.59
N LYS A 194 -6.72 -0.78 -1.74
CA LYS A 194 -7.74 -1.03 -2.77
C LYS A 194 -8.86 -1.96 -2.28
N LYS A 195 -8.57 -2.82 -1.31
CA LYS A 195 -9.59 -3.73 -0.72
C LYS A 195 -10.69 -2.95 -0.02
N VAL A 196 -10.37 -1.82 0.57
CA VAL A 196 -11.35 -0.92 1.20
C VAL A 196 -12.23 -0.24 0.16
N HIS A 197 -11.68 0.08 -1.01
CA HIS A 197 -12.41 0.75 -2.09
C HIS A 197 -13.64 -0.03 -2.58
N LYS A 198 -13.62 -1.37 -2.53
CA LYS A 198 -14.78 -2.20 -2.97
C LYS A 198 -15.98 -2.13 -2.04
N THR A 199 -15.79 -1.67 -0.80
CA THR A 199 -16.85 -1.71 0.25
C THR A 199 -17.47 -0.33 0.50
N ILE A 200 -16.86 0.74 -0.04
CA ILE A 200 -17.32 2.11 0.23
C ILE A 200 -18.18 2.60 -0.95
N PHE A 201 -19.47 2.31 -0.91
CA PHE A 201 -20.44 3.08 -1.63
C PHE A 201 -20.78 4.33 -0.81
N THR A 202 -19.99 5.37 -0.94
CA THR A 202 -20.29 6.63 -0.29
C THR A 202 -21.28 7.40 -1.19
N LYS A 203 -22.47 7.61 -0.68
CA LYS A 203 -23.45 8.47 -1.34
C LYS A 203 -23.08 9.92 -1.01
N TYR A 204 -22.39 10.57 -1.93
CA TYR A 204 -22.15 12.00 -1.80
C TYR A 204 -23.39 12.76 -2.26
N ILE A 205 -23.93 13.60 -1.39
CA ILE A 205 -24.99 14.53 -1.73
C ILE A 205 -24.35 15.91 -1.87
N LEU A 206 -24.21 16.36 -3.12
CA LEU A 206 -23.80 17.72 -3.40
C LEU A 206 -25.02 18.63 -3.24
N ARG A 207 -24.94 19.56 -2.29
CA ARG A 207 -25.94 20.61 -2.12
C ARG A 207 -25.28 21.93 -2.52
N ALA A 208 -25.79 22.54 -3.59
CA ALA A 208 -25.38 23.89 -3.96
C ALA A 208 -26.37 24.90 -3.36
N SER A 209 -25.87 25.85 -2.57
CA SER A 209 -26.66 27.00 -2.11
C SER A 209 -26.21 28.26 -2.86
N ARG A 210 -27.15 29.07 -3.32
CA ARG A 210 -26.85 30.41 -3.85
C ARG A 210 -26.84 31.40 -2.69
N THR A 211 -25.74 32.08 -2.47
CA THR A 211 -25.74 33.29 -1.64
C THR A 211 -26.29 34.46 -2.45
N GLN A 212 -26.87 35.45 -1.77
CA GLN A 212 -27.48 36.65 -2.42
C GLN A 212 -26.50 37.44 -3.30
N GLU A 213 -25.19 37.18 -3.23
CA GLU A 213 -24.15 37.84 -4.03
C GLU A 213 -23.74 37.05 -5.30
N GLY A 214 -24.50 36.02 -5.70
CA GLY A 214 -24.21 35.27 -6.93
C GLY A 214 -23.06 34.26 -6.84
N LYS A 215 -22.51 34.01 -5.65
CA LYS A 215 -21.49 32.96 -5.41
C LYS A 215 -22.17 31.63 -5.13
N LEU A 216 -21.70 30.57 -5.77
CA LEU A 216 -22.12 29.21 -5.47
C LEU A 216 -21.35 28.70 -4.24
N CYS A 217 -22.06 28.40 -3.17
CA CYS A 217 -21.56 27.61 -2.06
C CYS A 217 -22.15 26.20 -2.13
N SER A 218 -21.36 25.19 -1.93
CA SER A 218 -21.78 23.78 -1.87
C SER A 218 -21.28 23.12 -0.60
#